data_fe888965cc0415013d4b726a11a8eb52
#
_entry.id   fe888965cc0415013d4b726a11a8eb52
#
_cell.length_a   1.000
_cell.length_b   1.000
_cell.length_c   1.000
_cell.angle_alpha   90.00
_cell.angle_beta   90.00
_cell.angle_gamma   90.00
#
_symmetry.space_group_name_H-M   'P 1'
#
loop_
_entity.id
_entity.type
_entity.pdbx_description
1 polymer ?
#
loop_
_entity_poly.entity_id
_entity_poly.type
_entity_poly.pdbx_seq_one_letter_code
_entity_poly.pdbx_strand_id
1 'polypeptide(L)'
;LRNNKTAFTELSFCTRMPQELFDAVCEQENLISLDVKWGVYPDISKLANLTKLRYLSLGSGASIESIEPISKLNNLVALSVENFQKIVDYSPFAMLKNLESLSICGDGLGPKYIQVDSLDFLTRMKQLRFFSFLMARLKSKDYTPVLSLENVEYLSLRPCKETKKLYNDIIKLPKLKYG
;
A
#
# COMPACT_ATOMS: atom_id res chain seq x y z
N LEU A 1 18.60 1.22 -18.19
CA LEU A 1 18.56 0.94 -16.74
C LEU A 1 19.79 0.14 -16.30
N ARG A 2 20.02 -1.08 -16.84
CA ARG A 2 21.08 -1.98 -16.37
C ARG A 2 22.50 -1.42 -16.51
N ASN A 3 22.77 -0.59 -17.51
CA ASN A 3 24.09 0.01 -17.76
C ASN A 3 24.39 1.23 -16.88
N ASN A 4 23.38 1.77 -16.17
CA ASN A 4 23.55 2.87 -15.26
C ASN A 4 22.55 2.72 -14.09
N LYS A 5 23.04 2.18 -12.98
CA LYS A 5 22.22 1.86 -11.80
C LYS A 5 21.97 3.05 -10.87
N THR A 6 22.61 4.18 -11.13
CA THR A 6 22.52 5.38 -10.28
C THR A 6 21.82 6.55 -10.98
N ALA A 7 21.34 6.35 -12.22
CA ALA A 7 20.85 7.42 -13.08
C ALA A 7 19.54 8.06 -12.60
N PHE A 8 18.68 7.27 -11.92
CA PHE A 8 17.32 7.71 -11.65
C PHE A 8 17.04 7.77 -10.16
N THR A 9 16.37 8.84 -9.76
CA THR A 9 15.80 9.02 -8.41
C THR A 9 14.30 8.81 -8.41
N GLU A 10 13.63 9.00 -9.54
CA GLU A 10 12.19 8.83 -9.70
C GLU A 10 11.89 8.15 -11.02
N LEU A 11 11.02 7.15 -11.00
CA LEU A 11 10.53 6.44 -12.18
C LEU A 11 9.02 6.22 -12.08
N SER A 12 8.31 6.54 -13.16
CA SER A 12 6.88 6.28 -13.31
C SER A 12 6.61 5.55 -14.63
N PHE A 13 5.82 4.49 -14.56
CA PHE A 13 5.47 3.64 -15.69
C PHE A 13 3.96 3.61 -15.88
N CYS A 14 3.50 4.27 -16.94
CA CYS A 14 2.08 4.34 -17.31
C CYS A 14 1.66 3.23 -18.31
N THR A 15 2.60 2.39 -18.74
CA THR A 15 2.37 1.28 -19.67
C THR A 15 2.57 -0.06 -18.96
N ARG A 16 2.18 -1.15 -19.60
CA ARG A 16 2.34 -2.49 -19.05
C ARG A 16 3.82 -2.79 -18.76
N MET A 17 4.14 -3.07 -17.50
CA MET A 17 5.48 -3.44 -17.04
C MET A 17 5.64 -4.97 -17.04
N PRO A 18 6.59 -5.54 -17.82
CA PRO A 18 6.97 -6.95 -17.69
C PRO A 18 7.95 -7.17 -16.53
N GLN A 19 8.08 -8.42 -16.07
CA GLN A 19 8.97 -8.80 -14.97
C GLN A 19 10.43 -8.35 -15.18
N GLU A 20 10.98 -8.56 -16.40
CA GLU A 20 12.36 -8.18 -16.69
C GLU A 20 12.64 -6.68 -16.51
N LEU A 21 11.67 -5.83 -16.90
CA LEU A 21 11.80 -4.39 -16.72
C LEU A 21 11.68 -4.03 -15.24
N PHE A 22 10.75 -4.64 -14.51
CA PHE A 22 10.60 -4.46 -13.08
C PHE A 22 11.88 -4.82 -12.33
N ASP A 23 12.49 -5.95 -12.69
CA ASP A 23 13.77 -6.40 -12.15
C ASP A 23 14.90 -5.38 -12.38
N ALA A 24 14.98 -4.83 -13.60
CA ALA A 24 15.99 -3.83 -13.94
C ALA A 24 15.76 -2.49 -13.23
N VAL A 25 14.49 -2.14 -12.93
CA VAL A 25 14.14 -0.98 -12.10
C VAL A 25 14.61 -1.20 -10.67
N CYS A 26 14.44 -2.40 -10.12
CA CYS A 26 14.85 -2.74 -8.75
C CYS A 26 16.40 -2.78 -8.57
N GLU A 27 17.17 -2.61 -9.65
CA GLU A 27 18.62 -2.43 -9.59
C GLU A 27 19.05 -0.95 -9.48
N GLN A 28 18.10 0.00 -9.45
CA GLN A 28 18.42 1.44 -9.39
C GLN A 28 18.70 1.87 -7.94
N GLU A 29 19.98 2.07 -7.62
CA GLU A 29 20.48 2.30 -6.25
C GLU A 29 20.06 3.65 -5.63
N ASN A 30 19.71 4.64 -6.47
CA ASN A 30 19.34 5.98 -6.03
C ASN A 30 17.82 6.23 -6.06
N LEU A 31 17.01 5.20 -6.34
CA LEU A 31 15.58 5.38 -6.50
C LEU A 31 14.91 5.76 -5.18
N ILE A 32 14.19 6.88 -5.19
CA ILE A 32 13.42 7.44 -4.08
C ILE A 32 11.92 7.25 -4.31
N SER A 33 11.48 7.31 -5.57
CA SER A 33 10.08 7.18 -5.96
C SER A 33 9.91 6.20 -7.10
N LEU A 34 8.99 5.25 -6.93
CA LEU A 34 8.59 4.29 -7.97
C LEU A 34 7.07 4.23 -8.06
N ASP A 35 6.55 4.55 -9.25
CA ASP A 35 5.16 4.36 -9.59
C ASP A 35 5.03 3.42 -10.79
N VAL A 36 4.30 2.33 -10.60
CA VAL A 36 3.97 1.35 -11.64
C VAL A 36 2.46 1.24 -11.74
N LYS A 37 1.87 1.80 -12.77
CA LYS A 37 0.41 1.82 -12.91
C LYS A 37 -0.18 0.43 -13.16
N TRP A 38 0.47 -0.38 -13.99
CA TRP A 38 0.04 -1.75 -14.27
C TRP A 38 1.16 -2.60 -14.87
N GLY A 39 1.02 -3.94 -14.73
CA GLY A 39 2.01 -4.85 -15.27
C GLY A 39 1.73 -6.30 -14.94
N VAL A 40 2.65 -7.14 -15.37
CA VAL A 40 2.70 -8.56 -15.01
C VAL A 40 4.08 -8.83 -14.44
N TYR A 41 4.22 -8.63 -13.14
CA TYR A 41 5.44 -8.84 -12.36
C TYR A 41 5.10 -9.58 -11.06
N PRO A 42 4.88 -10.90 -11.12
CA PRO A 42 4.47 -11.70 -9.96
C PRO A 42 5.53 -11.73 -8.85
N ASP A 43 6.80 -11.61 -9.20
CA ASP A 43 7.91 -11.59 -8.24
C ASP A 43 8.37 -10.15 -7.97
N ILE A 44 8.17 -9.71 -6.74
CA ILE A 44 8.62 -8.39 -6.27
C ILE A 44 9.78 -8.50 -5.25
N SER A 45 10.44 -9.66 -5.18
CA SER A 45 11.52 -9.92 -4.21
C SER A 45 12.65 -8.90 -4.29
N LYS A 46 12.98 -8.44 -5.50
CA LYS A 46 14.04 -7.46 -5.75
C LYS A 46 13.72 -6.04 -5.26
N LEU A 47 12.47 -5.73 -4.90
CA LEU A 47 12.13 -4.45 -4.25
C LEU A 47 12.97 -4.20 -2.99
N ALA A 48 13.33 -5.26 -2.26
CA ALA A 48 14.15 -5.14 -1.06
C ALA A 48 15.52 -4.48 -1.31
N ASN A 49 16.00 -4.41 -2.57
CA ASN A 49 17.24 -3.72 -2.95
C ASN A 49 17.10 -2.20 -2.95
N LEU A 50 15.87 -1.67 -3.07
CA LEU A 50 15.60 -0.24 -3.16
C LEU A 50 15.60 0.42 -1.78
N THR A 51 16.72 0.36 -1.08
CA THR A 51 16.83 0.79 0.32
C THR A 51 16.59 2.29 0.55
N LYS A 52 16.70 3.13 -0.51
CA LYS A 52 16.42 4.58 -0.44
C LYS A 52 14.98 4.93 -0.78
N LEU A 53 14.14 3.94 -1.15
CA LEU A 53 12.79 4.19 -1.61
C LEU A 53 11.92 4.78 -0.50
N ARG A 54 11.27 5.90 -0.80
CA ARG A 54 10.34 6.61 0.10
C ARG A 54 8.90 6.57 -0.39
N TYR A 55 8.69 6.48 -1.68
CA TYR A 55 7.36 6.52 -2.30
C TYR A 55 7.21 5.33 -3.24
N LEU A 56 6.24 4.48 -2.96
CA LEU A 56 5.96 3.29 -3.77
C LEU A 56 4.48 3.21 -4.12
N SER A 57 4.20 3.14 -5.41
CA SER A 57 2.87 2.85 -5.94
C SER A 57 2.95 1.65 -6.88
N LEU A 58 2.20 0.60 -6.58
CA LEU A 58 2.09 -0.61 -7.38
C LEU A 58 0.64 -0.86 -7.76
N GLY A 59 0.29 -0.53 -9.00
CA GLY A 59 -1.01 -0.79 -9.58
C GLY A 59 -1.10 -2.17 -10.24
N SER A 60 -2.32 -2.66 -10.37
CA SER A 60 -2.66 -3.94 -11.03
C SER A 60 -1.87 -5.16 -10.54
N GLY A 61 -1.63 -5.24 -9.22
CA GLY A 61 -0.83 -6.28 -8.60
C GLY A 61 -1.48 -7.67 -8.49
N ALA A 62 -2.43 -8.01 -9.39
CA ALA A 62 -3.20 -9.26 -9.31
C ALA A 62 -2.35 -10.54 -9.37
N SER A 63 -1.16 -10.47 -9.93
CA SER A 63 -0.22 -11.60 -10.03
C SER A 63 0.71 -11.74 -8.83
N ILE A 64 0.87 -10.70 -8.01
CA ILE A 64 1.79 -10.66 -6.86
C ILE A 64 1.35 -11.68 -5.80
N GLU A 65 2.30 -12.50 -5.33
CA GLU A 65 2.03 -13.60 -4.41
C GLU A 65 2.53 -13.36 -2.98
N SER A 66 3.40 -12.36 -2.78
CA SER A 66 3.93 -12.01 -1.47
C SER A 66 4.21 -10.52 -1.36
N ILE A 67 3.88 -9.92 -0.21
CA ILE A 67 4.20 -8.53 0.12
C ILE A 67 5.38 -8.38 1.09
N GLU A 68 5.99 -9.49 1.49
CA GLU A 68 7.16 -9.50 2.37
C GLU A 68 8.32 -8.60 1.87
N PRO A 69 8.63 -8.54 0.56
CA PRO A 69 9.67 -7.63 0.08
C PRO A 69 9.39 -6.16 0.36
N ILE A 70 8.11 -5.75 0.35
CA ILE A 70 7.70 -4.36 0.67
C ILE A 70 7.99 -4.06 2.13
N SER A 71 7.74 -5.00 3.04
CA SER A 71 7.95 -4.80 4.49
C SER A 71 9.40 -4.51 4.88
N LYS A 72 10.37 -4.80 3.98
CA LYS A 72 11.80 -4.53 4.17
C LYS A 72 12.22 -3.11 3.81
N LEU A 73 11.34 -2.33 3.18
CA LEU A 73 11.60 -0.96 2.73
C LEU A 73 11.43 0.04 3.88
N ASN A 74 12.36 0.03 4.83
CA ASN A 74 12.27 0.79 6.09
C ASN A 74 12.18 2.32 5.92
N ASN A 75 12.54 2.85 4.74
CA ASN A 75 12.49 4.29 4.44
C ASN A 75 11.18 4.72 3.78
N LEU A 76 10.22 3.80 3.54
CA LEU A 76 8.94 4.15 2.96
C LEU A 76 8.17 5.12 3.85
N VAL A 77 7.69 6.19 3.20
CA VAL A 77 6.81 7.23 3.76
C VAL A 77 5.40 7.09 3.18
N ALA A 78 5.29 6.73 1.90
CA ALA A 78 4.01 6.49 1.27
C ALA A 78 4.01 5.18 0.47
N LEU A 79 2.93 4.41 0.65
CA LEU A 79 2.68 3.15 -0.02
C LEU A 79 1.26 3.12 -0.59
N SER A 80 1.15 2.84 -1.87
CA SER A 80 -0.12 2.54 -2.53
C SER A 80 -0.04 1.17 -3.21
N VAL A 81 -0.97 0.28 -2.90
CA VAL A 81 -1.11 -1.03 -3.55
C VAL A 81 -2.52 -1.19 -4.10
N GLU A 82 -2.60 -1.60 -5.37
CA GLU A 82 -3.88 -1.75 -6.06
C GLU A 82 -4.02 -3.15 -6.65
N ASN A 83 -5.18 -3.75 -6.44
CA ASN A 83 -5.61 -5.00 -7.06
C ASN A 83 -4.74 -6.22 -6.72
N PHE A 84 -4.28 -6.34 -5.46
CA PHE A 84 -3.48 -7.47 -4.97
C PHE A 84 -4.39 -8.67 -4.66
N GLN A 85 -4.87 -9.36 -5.70
CA GLN A 85 -5.91 -10.39 -5.61
C GLN A 85 -5.50 -11.66 -4.83
N LYS A 86 -4.21 -11.97 -4.77
CA LYS A 86 -3.68 -13.15 -4.07
C LYS A 86 -3.27 -12.85 -2.62
N ILE A 87 -3.23 -11.58 -2.23
CA ILE A 87 -2.84 -11.15 -0.89
C ILE A 87 -4.09 -10.94 -0.05
N VAL A 88 -4.15 -11.61 1.09
CA VAL A 88 -5.24 -11.46 2.07
C VAL A 88 -4.74 -10.95 3.42
N ASP A 89 -3.48 -11.21 3.76
CA ASP A 89 -2.83 -10.74 4.98
C ASP A 89 -1.89 -9.56 4.67
N TYR A 90 -2.21 -8.39 5.22
CA TYR A 90 -1.43 -7.17 5.10
C TYR A 90 -0.63 -6.84 6.38
N SER A 91 -0.58 -7.76 7.35
CA SER A 91 0.14 -7.60 8.61
C SER A 91 1.64 -7.28 8.46
N PRO A 92 2.36 -7.71 7.38
CA PRO A 92 3.75 -7.31 7.15
C PRO A 92 3.95 -5.79 7.05
N PHE A 93 2.95 -5.03 6.62
CA PHE A 93 3.06 -3.56 6.53
C PHE A 93 3.25 -2.87 7.89
N ALA A 94 2.89 -3.52 9.00
CA ALA A 94 3.18 -3.01 10.34
C ALA A 94 4.68 -2.88 10.68
N MET A 95 5.55 -3.46 9.85
CA MET A 95 7.01 -3.29 9.97
C MET A 95 7.50 -1.93 9.43
N LEU A 96 6.71 -1.26 8.61
CA LEU A 96 7.03 0.03 7.97
C LEU A 96 6.85 1.20 8.95
N LYS A 97 7.82 1.40 9.83
CA LYS A 97 7.72 2.35 10.96
C LYS A 97 7.68 3.83 10.56
N ASN A 98 8.18 4.14 9.36
CA ASN A 98 8.19 5.51 8.82
C ASN A 98 7.01 5.80 7.89
N LEU A 99 6.08 4.83 7.70
CA LEU A 99 4.98 4.98 6.76
C LEU A 99 3.92 5.94 7.33
N GLU A 100 3.72 7.06 6.65
CA GLU A 100 2.72 8.08 6.99
C GLU A 100 1.46 7.96 6.10
N SER A 101 1.59 7.39 4.91
CA SER A 101 0.48 7.24 3.97
C SER A 101 0.37 5.80 3.47
N LEU A 102 -0.80 5.20 3.65
CA LEU A 102 -1.12 3.84 3.19
C LEU A 102 -2.43 3.82 2.43
N SER A 103 -2.38 3.33 1.19
CA SER A 103 -3.56 3.03 0.38
C SER A 103 -3.58 1.55 0.00
N ILE A 104 -4.67 0.88 0.34
CA ILE A 104 -4.96 -0.50 -0.07
C ILE A 104 -6.26 -0.47 -0.83
N CYS A 105 -6.20 -0.72 -2.14
CA CYS A 105 -7.35 -0.61 -3.03
C CYS A 105 -7.52 -1.87 -3.89
N GLY A 106 -8.77 -2.22 -4.19
CA GLY A 106 -9.07 -3.17 -5.25
C GLY A 106 -8.89 -2.55 -6.63
N ASP A 107 -9.43 -3.20 -7.67
CA ASP A 107 -9.33 -2.71 -9.04
C ASP A 107 -10.22 -1.47 -9.23
N GLY A 108 -9.61 -0.30 -9.45
CA GLY A 108 -10.34 0.95 -9.65
C GLY A 108 -11.03 1.06 -11.01
N LEU A 109 -10.62 0.28 -12.00
CA LEU A 109 -11.20 0.28 -13.36
C LEU A 109 -12.19 -0.86 -13.57
N GLY A 110 -12.11 -1.92 -12.75
CA GLY A 110 -13.00 -3.06 -12.78
C GLY A 110 -13.70 -3.26 -11.43
N PRO A 111 -14.88 -3.89 -11.38
CA PRO A 111 -15.61 -4.09 -10.11
C PRO A 111 -15.01 -5.22 -9.26
N LYS A 112 -13.69 -5.39 -9.28
CA LYS A 112 -13.01 -6.47 -8.54
C LYS A 112 -12.54 -5.99 -7.19
N TYR A 113 -13.16 -6.54 -6.16
CA TYR A 113 -12.75 -6.34 -4.77
C TYR A 113 -11.62 -7.29 -4.40
N ILE A 114 -10.63 -6.78 -3.69
CA ILE A 114 -9.67 -7.63 -2.97
C ILE A 114 -10.28 -8.15 -1.67
N GLN A 115 -9.74 -9.26 -1.16
CA GLN A 115 -10.13 -9.82 0.15
C GLN A 115 -9.02 -9.50 1.15
N VAL A 116 -9.39 -9.01 2.33
CA VAL A 116 -8.45 -8.71 3.42
C VAL A 116 -8.93 -9.40 4.68
N ASP A 117 -8.06 -10.14 5.35
CA ASP A 117 -8.44 -10.92 6.53
C ASP A 117 -8.80 -10.03 7.72
N SER A 118 -7.90 -9.10 8.08
CA SER A 118 -8.05 -8.20 9.23
C SER A 118 -7.35 -6.87 9.00
N LEU A 119 -7.76 -5.85 9.75
CA LEU A 119 -7.08 -4.55 9.87
C LEU A 119 -6.28 -4.42 11.17
N ASP A 120 -6.08 -5.49 11.94
CA ASP A 120 -5.40 -5.46 13.24
C ASP A 120 -3.99 -4.89 13.19
N PHE A 121 -3.31 -5.01 12.04
CA PHE A 121 -1.99 -4.44 11.81
C PHE A 121 -1.96 -2.91 12.00
N LEU A 122 -3.08 -2.20 11.79
CA LEU A 122 -3.19 -0.76 11.98
C LEU A 122 -2.93 -0.33 13.43
N THR A 123 -3.21 -1.19 14.42
CA THR A 123 -2.94 -0.90 15.84
C THR A 123 -1.47 -0.63 16.13
N ARG A 124 -0.56 -1.08 15.25
CA ARG A 124 0.88 -0.89 15.31
C ARG A 124 1.40 0.21 14.38
N MET A 125 0.49 0.94 13.70
CA MET A 125 0.82 1.96 12.68
C MET A 125 0.30 3.34 13.08
N LYS A 126 0.48 3.73 14.33
CA LYS A 126 -0.03 5.00 14.89
C LYS A 126 0.53 6.25 14.21
N GLN A 127 1.64 6.13 13.47
CA GLN A 127 2.26 7.22 12.70
C GLN A 127 1.50 7.56 11.41
N LEU A 128 0.53 6.73 10.98
CA LEU A 128 -0.24 6.99 9.77
C LEU A 128 -1.03 8.30 9.88
N ARG A 129 -0.88 9.13 8.85
CA ARG A 129 -1.62 10.38 8.63
C ARG A 129 -2.68 10.26 7.54
N PHE A 130 -2.42 9.38 6.59
CA PHE A 130 -3.33 9.07 5.49
C PHE A 130 -3.60 7.56 5.48
N PHE A 131 -4.89 7.16 5.52
CA PHE A 131 -5.28 5.78 5.30
C PHE A 131 -6.47 5.69 4.35
N SER A 132 -6.31 4.90 3.29
CA SER A 132 -7.38 4.60 2.33
C SER A 132 -7.56 3.09 2.19
N PHE A 133 -8.80 2.63 2.35
CA PHE A 133 -9.19 1.23 2.22
C PHE A 133 -10.47 1.12 1.39
N LEU A 134 -10.28 1.00 0.07
CA LEU A 134 -11.37 1.06 -0.89
C LEU A 134 -11.40 -0.19 -1.79
N MET A 135 -12.55 -0.51 -2.36
CA MET A 135 -12.73 -1.68 -3.22
C MET A 135 -12.15 -2.97 -2.59
N ALA A 136 -12.28 -3.08 -1.27
CA ALA A 136 -11.80 -4.19 -0.46
C ALA A 136 -12.95 -4.76 0.39
N ARG A 137 -12.93 -6.07 0.61
CA ARG A 137 -13.84 -6.77 1.51
C ARG A 137 -13.06 -7.28 2.70
N LEU A 138 -13.42 -6.81 3.89
CA LEU A 138 -12.82 -7.24 5.14
C LEU A 138 -13.53 -8.50 5.66
N LYS A 139 -12.80 -9.60 5.75
CA LYS A 139 -13.36 -10.90 6.19
C LYS A 139 -13.76 -10.90 7.66
N SER A 140 -12.95 -10.27 8.53
CA SER A 140 -13.26 -10.13 9.95
C SER A 140 -14.50 -9.26 10.19
N LYS A 141 -14.85 -8.37 9.27
CA LYS A 141 -15.87 -7.32 9.41
C LYS A 141 -15.63 -6.37 10.60
N ASP A 142 -14.46 -6.44 11.22
CA ASP A 142 -14.06 -5.60 12.34
C ASP A 142 -13.22 -4.42 11.83
N TYR A 143 -13.81 -3.23 11.84
CA TYR A 143 -13.15 -1.97 11.48
C TYR A 143 -12.64 -1.20 12.70
N THR A 144 -12.82 -1.72 13.93
CA THR A 144 -12.37 -1.03 15.16
C THR A 144 -10.88 -0.71 15.20
N PRO A 145 -9.95 -1.50 14.55
CA PRO A 145 -8.54 -1.14 14.51
C PRO A 145 -8.24 0.23 13.89
N VAL A 146 -9.15 0.76 13.05
CA VAL A 146 -9.03 2.10 12.48
C VAL A 146 -9.04 3.18 13.57
N LEU A 147 -9.74 2.95 14.69
CA LEU A 147 -9.81 3.89 15.79
C LEU A 147 -8.49 4.07 16.54
N SER A 148 -7.50 3.20 16.31
CA SER A 148 -6.15 3.32 16.86
C SER A 148 -5.27 4.32 16.11
N LEU A 149 -5.72 4.85 14.98
CA LEU A 149 -4.97 5.79 14.13
C LEU A 149 -5.05 7.22 14.67
N GLU A 150 -4.42 7.47 15.80
CA GLU A 150 -4.47 8.76 16.54
C GLU A 150 -3.94 9.95 15.72
N ASN A 151 -3.08 9.70 14.72
CA ASN A 151 -2.46 10.73 13.88
C ASN A 151 -3.11 10.88 12.50
N VAL A 152 -4.16 10.10 12.20
CA VAL A 152 -4.80 10.16 10.89
C VAL A 152 -5.47 11.51 10.66
N GLU A 153 -5.13 12.12 9.53
CA GLU A 153 -5.70 13.38 9.05
C GLU A 153 -6.69 13.15 7.91
N TYR A 154 -6.46 12.12 7.12
CA TYR A 154 -7.34 11.71 6.03
C TYR A 154 -7.66 10.22 6.15
N LEU A 155 -8.94 9.89 6.19
CA LEU A 155 -9.42 8.52 6.29
C LEU A 155 -10.47 8.27 5.22
N SER A 156 -10.19 7.35 4.30
CA SER A 156 -11.14 6.94 3.27
C SER A 156 -11.50 5.47 3.41
N LEU A 157 -12.74 5.21 3.79
CA LEU A 157 -13.28 3.87 3.96
C LEU A 157 -14.53 3.70 3.10
N ARG A 158 -14.72 2.48 2.58
CA ARG A 158 -15.98 2.17 1.92
C ARG A 158 -17.14 2.23 2.92
N PRO A 159 -18.25 2.95 2.62
CA PRO A 159 -19.45 2.90 3.42
C PRO A 159 -20.05 1.49 3.43
N CYS A 160 -20.16 0.89 4.61
CA CYS A 160 -20.82 -0.41 4.83
C CYS A 160 -21.54 -0.39 6.20
N LYS A 161 -22.24 -1.48 6.53
CA LYS A 161 -22.98 -1.59 7.79
C LYS A 161 -22.06 -1.42 9.01
N GLU A 162 -20.87 -1.98 8.93
CA GLU A 162 -19.87 -2.00 10.00
C GLU A 162 -19.25 -0.60 10.17
N THR A 163 -18.83 0.08 9.11
CA THR A 163 -18.25 1.43 9.18
C THR A 163 -19.29 2.46 9.63
N LYS A 164 -20.56 2.31 9.22
CA LYS A 164 -21.65 3.18 9.68
C LYS A 164 -21.85 3.12 11.19
N LYS A 165 -21.67 1.95 11.82
CA LYS A 165 -21.77 1.81 13.28
C LYS A 165 -20.65 2.54 14.01
N LEU A 166 -19.47 2.64 13.39
CA LEU A 166 -18.31 3.31 13.98
C LEU A 166 -18.23 4.80 13.64
N TYR A 167 -19.18 5.33 12.86
CA TYR A 167 -19.12 6.72 12.38
C TYR A 167 -18.90 7.74 13.50
N ASN A 168 -19.66 7.63 14.60
CA ASN A 168 -19.56 8.55 15.73
C ASN A 168 -18.21 8.49 16.48
N ASP A 169 -17.50 7.38 16.37
CA ASP A 169 -16.18 7.22 16.97
C ASP A 169 -15.09 7.67 16.00
N ILE A 170 -15.25 7.38 14.72
CA ILE A 170 -14.33 7.82 13.66
C ILE A 170 -14.24 9.35 13.62
N ILE A 171 -15.36 10.07 13.64
CA ILE A 171 -15.35 11.54 13.59
C ILE A 171 -14.73 12.20 14.83
N LYS A 172 -14.50 11.44 15.90
CA LYS A 172 -13.82 11.91 17.13
C LYS A 172 -12.31 11.65 17.10
N LEU A 173 -11.77 11.06 16.04
CA LEU A 173 -10.33 10.87 15.92
C LEU A 173 -9.61 12.22 16.00
N PRO A 174 -8.56 12.35 16.85
CA PRO A 174 -8.05 13.66 17.31
C PRO A 174 -7.57 14.59 16.20
N LYS A 175 -7.05 14.02 15.10
CA LYS A 175 -6.45 14.78 13.99
C LYS A 175 -7.19 14.66 12.67
N LEU A 176 -8.32 13.95 12.65
CA LEU A 176 -9.09 13.74 11.42
C LEU A 176 -9.62 15.08 10.88
N LYS A 177 -9.32 15.36 9.62
CA LYS A 177 -9.74 16.57 8.89
C LYS A 177 -10.65 16.24 7.71
N TYR A 178 -10.40 15.10 7.07
CA TYR A 178 -11.07 14.68 5.83
C TYR A 178 -11.38 13.18 5.86
N GLY A 179 -12.54 12.80 5.29
CA GLY A 179 -12.95 11.40 5.19
C GLY A 179 -14.35 11.21 4.66
#